data_ae694a6caa0e72ba38eda9b4160b5837
#
_entry.id   ae694a6caa0e72ba38eda9b4160b5837
#
_cell.length_a   1.000
_cell.length_b   1.000
_cell.length_c   1.000
_cell.angle_alpha   90.00
_cell.angle_beta   90.00
_cell.angle_gamma   90.00
#
_symmetry.space_group_name_H-M   'P 1'
#
loop_
_entity.id
_entity.type
_entity.pdbx_description
1 polymer ?
#
loop_
_entity_poly.entity_id
_entity_poly.type
_entity_poly.pdbx_seq_one_letter_code
_entity_poly.pdbx_strand_id
1 'polypeptide(L)'
;AYIHPILDKPNLTVLLHTHVNKLLIKGKRAVGVETVIANGQVRNFQAKHEVILSTGAINTPRILMLSGIGPEAELRKHGIPLVQKLEGVGQNFQDHILLGGCMWEYVTPEPGRNNSAEFTFFWKSDPALKTPDLQPFLEEFPYTSEVTREQYNIPAAAWVLAAAIVKPTSRGHLTLGGSHPNDKPLIYPNFLSTEQDMKALKRSVEICRELGNSRHLKPY
;
A
#
# COMPACT_ATOMS: atom_id res chain seq x y z
N ALA A 1 -3.67 -10.32 -16.31
CA ALA A 1 -4.87 -10.97 -16.84
C ALA A 1 -5.60 -10.08 -17.85
N TYR A 2 -5.87 -8.79 -17.56
CA TYR A 2 -6.72 -7.92 -18.39
C TYR A 2 -6.06 -7.42 -19.68
N ILE A 3 -4.76 -7.13 -19.67
CA ILE A 3 -4.06 -6.55 -20.82
C ILE A 3 -3.63 -7.62 -21.82
N HIS A 4 -3.12 -8.76 -21.37
CA HIS A 4 -2.63 -9.82 -22.26
C HIS A 4 -3.62 -10.22 -23.37
N PRO A 5 -4.92 -10.40 -23.12
CA PRO A 5 -5.86 -10.80 -24.17
C PRO A 5 -6.14 -9.74 -25.24
N ILE A 6 -5.66 -8.50 -25.04
CA ILE A 6 -5.94 -7.36 -25.93
C ILE A 6 -4.70 -6.64 -26.43
N LEU A 7 -3.49 -7.21 -26.22
CA LEU A 7 -2.23 -6.59 -26.63
C LEU A 7 -2.12 -6.38 -28.14
N ASP A 8 -2.82 -7.19 -28.92
CA ASP A 8 -2.86 -7.16 -30.40
C ASP A 8 -3.82 -6.10 -30.96
N LYS A 9 -4.59 -5.44 -30.11
CA LYS A 9 -5.56 -4.44 -30.56
C LYS A 9 -4.85 -3.19 -31.12
N PRO A 10 -5.19 -2.74 -32.35
CA PRO A 10 -4.50 -1.63 -33.02
C PRO A 10 -4.68 -0.27 -32.34
N ASN A 11 -5.66 -0.14 -31.45
CA ASN A 11 -5.92 1.06 -30.68
C ASN A 11 -5.32 1.03 -29.25
N LEU A 12 -4.53 -0.02 -28.91
CA LEU A 12 -3.83 -0.14 -27.64
C LEU A 12 -2.33 -0.06 -27.86
N THR A 13 -1.67 0.86 -27.16
CA THR A 13 -0.22 0.91 -27.06
C THR A 13 0.20 0.80 -25.61
N VAL A 14 1.03 -0.18 -25.27
CA VAL A 14 1.59 -0.37 -23.93
C VAL A 14 3.07 -0.01 -23.96
N LEU A 15 3.44 1.01 -23.18
CA LEU A 15 4.82 1.45 -23.04
C LEU A 15 5.35 0.99 -21.69
N LEU A 16 6.27 0.02 -21.71
CA LEU A 16 7.00 -0.44 -20.54
C LEU A 16 8.21 0.46 -20.24
N HIS A 17 8.72 0.39 -19.01
CA HIS A 17 9.90 1.16 -18.58
C HIS A 17 9.77 2.66 -18.87
N THR A 18 8.55 3.18 -18.74
CA THR A 18 8.21 4.57 -19.01
C THR A 18 7.63 5.19 -17.74
N HIS A 19 8.43 5.99 -17.06
CA HIS A 19 8.04 6.63 -15.81
C HIS A 19 7.37 7.98 -16.08
N VAL A 20 6.17 8.19 -15.52
CA VAL A 20 5.45 9.47 -15.62
C VAL A 20 5.95 10.41 -14.53
N ASN A 21 6.49 11.56 -14.94
CA ASN A 21 6.98 12.62 -14.05
C ASN A 21 5.85 13.52 -13.57
N LYS A 22 5.10 14.06 -14.51
CA LYS A 22 4.01 15.03 -14.24
C LYS A 22 3.03 15.10 -15.42
N LEU A 23 1.91 15.75 -15.17
CA LEU A 23 0.94 16.13 -16.19
C LEU A 23 1.44 17.36 -16.98
N LEU A 24 1.14 17.37 -18.27
CA LEU A 24 1.24 18.58 -19.09
C LEU A 24 -0.11 19.29 -19.04
N ILE A 25 -0.12 20.51 -18.51
CA ILE A 25 -1.34 21.28 -18.31
C ILE A 25 -1.29 22.55 -19.13
N LYS A 26 -2.36 22.84 -19.87
CA LYS A 26 -2.55 24.09 -20.63
C LYS A 26 -3.83 24.74 -20.14
N GLY A 27 -3.67 25.91 -19.49
CA GLY A 27 -4.77 26.49 -18.74
C GLY A 27 -5.30 25.59 -17.65
N LYS A 28 -6.54 25.15 -17.73
CA LYS A 28 -7.19 24.21 -16.78
C LYS A 28 -7.35 22.79 -17.35
N ARG A 29 -6.70 22.48 -18.47
CA ARG A 29 -6.84 21.20 -19.15
C ARG A 29 -5.54 20.41 -19.10
N ALA A 30 -5.61 19.13 -18.69
CA ALA A 30 -4.54 18.16 -18.88
C ALA A 30 -4.48 17.79 -20.38
N VAL A 31 -3.34 18.04 -21.00
CA VAL A 31 -3.12 17.82 -22.45
C VAL A 31 -2.13 16.72 -22.73
N GLY A 32 -1.60 16.06 -21.72
CA GLY A 32 -0.65 14.96 -21.86
C GLY A 32 0.14 14.71 -20.60
N VAL A 33 1.23 13.97 -20.75
CA VAL A 33 2.16 13.62 -19.68
C VAL A 33 3.60 13.83 -20.12
N GLU A 34 4.44 14.26 -19.20
CA GLU A 34 5.90 14.20 -19.31
C GLU A 34 6.37 12.88 -18.71
N THR A 35 7.25 12.20 -19.41
CA THR A 35 7.77 10.88 -18.98
C THR A 35 9.28 10.80 -19.13
N VAL A 36 9.89 9.86 -18.41
CA VAL A 36 11.25 9.40 -18.66
C VAL A 36 11.18 7.94 -19.14
N ILE A 37 11.78 7.67 -20.30
CA ILE A 37 11.87 6.31 -20.87
C ILE A 37 13.15 5.60 -20.40
N ALA A 38 13.29 4.31 -20.71
CA ALA A 38 14.36 3.44 -20.22
C ALA A 38 15.79 3.97 -20.37
N ASN A 39 16.07 4.76 -21.41
CA ASN A 39 17.39 5.35 -21.67
C ASN A 39 17.62 6.71 -20.96
N GLY A 40 16.71 7.12 -20.06
CA GLY A 40 16.79 8.38 -19.33
C GLY A 40 16.29 9.60 -20.11
N GLN A 41 15.83 9.46 -21.34
CA GLN A 41 15.32 10.58 -22.13
C GLN A 41 13.93 11.01 -21.67
N VAL A 42 13.74 12.33 -21.57
CA VAL A 42 12.42 12.92 -21.33
C VAL A 42 11.61 12.89 -22.62
N ARG A 43 10.37 12.40 -22.54
CA ARG A 43 9.41 12.38 -23.64
C ARG A 43 8.06 12.90 -23.19
N ASN A 44 7.41 13.64 -24.06
CA ASN A 44 6.05 14.14 -23.86
C ASN A 44 5.07 13.37 -24.74
N PHE A 45 4.01 12.85 -24.12
CA PHE A 45 2.89 12.23 -24.81
C PHE A 45 1.67 13.13 -24.70
N GLN A 46 1.07 13.45 -25.84
CA GLN A 46 -0.12 14.30 -25.91
C GLN A 46 -1.39 13.46 -25.83
N ALA A 47 -2.37 13.94 -25.11
CA ALA A 47 -3.70 13.35 -25.01
C ALA A 47 -4.71 14.21 -25.79
N LYS A 48 -5.48 13.58 -26.69
CA LYS A 48 -6.53 14.26 -27.45
C LYS A 48 -7.78 14.49 -26.59
N HIS A 49 -8.13 13.55 -25.75
CA HIS A 49 -9.36 13.54 -24.96
C HIS A 49 -9.08 13.77 -23.47
N GLU A 50 -8.40 12.84 -22.82
CA GLU A 50 -8.16 12.87 -21.38
C GLU A 50 -6.86 12.17 -20.99
N VAL A 51 -6.42 12.36 -19.74
CA VAL A 51 -5.35 11.62 -19.08
C VAL A 51 -5.94 10.95 -17.86
N ILE A 52 -5.80 9.63 -17.80
CA ILE A 52 -6.27 8.81 -16.65
C ILE A 52 -5.06 8.47 -15.77
N LEU A 53 -5.08 8.90 -14.51
CA LEU A 53 -4.08 8.55 -13.52
C LEU A 53 -4.54 7.36 -12.68
N SER A 54 -3.87 6.23 -12.83
CA SER A 54 -4.11 5.00 -12.07
C SER A 54 -2.79 4.48 -11.47
N THR A 55 -1.99 5.40 -10.92
CA THR A 55 -0.62 5.13 -10.46
C THR A 55 -0.53 4.73 -8.99
N GLY A 56 -1.67 4.41 -8.39
CA GLY A 56 -1.80 3.95 -7.01
C GLY A 56 -1.88 5.08 -5.99
N ALA A 57 -2.13 4.71 -4.73
CA ALA A 57 -2.39 5.63 -3.63
C ALA A 57 -1.22 6.57 -3.29
N ILE A 58 -0.01 6.18 -3.63
CA ILE A 58 1.22 6.95 -3.36
C ILE A 58 1.59 7.82 -4.56
N ASN A 59 1.62 7.26 -5.77
CA ASN A 59 2.12 8.01 -6.92
C ASN A 59 1.08 8.95 -7.55
N THR A 60 -0.21 8.64 -7.47
CA THR A 60 -1.25 9.54 -8.02
C THR A 60 -1.21 10.92 -7.36
N PRO A 61 -1.27 11.08 -6.03
CA PRO A 61 -1.16 12.38 -5.40
C PRO A 61 0.21 13.03 -5.61
N ARG A 62 1.29 12.25 -5.65
CA ARG A 62 2.63 12.78 -5.98
C ARG A 62 2.68 13.40 -7.37
N ILE A 63 2.19 12.72 -8.40
CA ILE A 63 2.14 13.23 -9.78
C ILE A 63 1.26 14.49 -9.85
N LEU A 64 0.12 14.51 -9.15
CA LEU A 64 -0.73 15.71 -9.08
C LEU A 64 0.02 16.89 -8.46
N MET A 65 0.68 16.70 -7.31
CA MET A 65 1.46 17.76 -6.66
C MET A 65 2.62 18.24 -7.54
N LEU A 66 3.40 17.35 -8.15
CA LEU A 66 4.46 17.69 -9.09
C LEU A 66 3.94 18.44 -10.34
N SER A 67 2.64 18.33 -10.61
CA SER A 67 1.95 19.05 -11.71
C SER A 67 1.32 20.36 -11.27
N GLY A 68 1.54 20.79 -10.02
CA GLY A 68 0.96 22.03 -9.48
C GLY A 68 -0.48 21.87 -8.98
N ILE A 69 -0.96 20.64 -8.77
CA ILE A 69 -2.32 20.35 -8.29
C ILE A 69 -2.22 19.74 -6.89
N GLY A 70 -2.61 20.51 -5.87
CA GLY A 70 -2.51 20.03 -4.49
C GLY A 70 -2.65 21.12 -3.44
N PRO A 71 -2.23 20.84 -2.18
CA PRO A 71 -2.20 21.83 -1.11
C PRO A 71 -1.23 22.96 -1.43
N GLU A 72 -1.72 24.19 -1.43
CA GLU A 72 -0.93 25.36 -1.85
C GLU A 72 0.36 25.53 -1.02
N ALA A 73 0.29 25.28 0.29
CA ALA A 73 1.43 25.39 1.19
C ALA A 73 2.53 24.38 0.83
N GLU A 74 2.15 23.15 0.49
CA GLU A 74 3.09 22.10 0.10
C GLU A 74 3.76 22.43 -1.25
N LEU A 75 2.99 22.87 -2.24
CA LEU A 75 3.53 23.25 -3.53
C LEU A 75 4.52 24.41 -3.41
N ARG A 76 4.18 25.44 -2.62
CA ARG A 76 5.04 26.61 -2.36
C ARG A 76 6.36 26.21 -1.68
N LYS A 77 6.31 25.29 -0.70
CA LYS A 77 7.51 24.77 -0.01
C LYS A 77 8.53 24.20 -1.00
N HIS A 78 8.08 23.60 -2.09
CA HIS A 78 8.93 23.00 -3.10
C HIS A 78 9.12 23.86 -4.36
N GLY A 79 8.67 25.12 -4.35
CA GLY A 79 8.81 26.03 -5.48
C GLY A 79 7.99 25.61 -6.72
N ILE A 80 6.95 24.79 -6.53
CA ILE A 80 6.09 24.30 -7.61
C ILE A 80 4.97 25.34 -7.85
N PRO A 81 4.83 25.87 -9.08
CA PRO A 81 3.76 26.81 -9.40
C PRO A 81 2.38 26.19 -9.20
N LEU A 82 1.49 26.93 -8.54
CA LEU A 82 0.12 26.50 -8.31
C LEU A 82 -0.69 26.58 -9.60
N VAL A 83 -1.22 25.44 -10.04
CA VAL A 83 -2.18 25.32 -11.14
C VAL A 83 -3.60 25.22 -10.60
N GLN A 84 -3.81 24.33 -9.62
CA GLN A 84 -5.10 24.14 -8.98
C GLN A 84 -4.92 23.79 -7.51
N LYS A 85 -5.53 24.60 -6.65
CA LYS A 85 -5.57 24.33 -5.21
C LYS A 85 -6.55 23.18 -4.92
N LEU A 86 -6.03 22.09 -4.35
CA LEU A 86 -6.79 20.93 -3.90
C LEU A 86 -6.18 20.40 -2.59
N GLU A 87 -6.74 20.83 -1.46
CA GLU A 87 -6.21 20.53 -0.12
C GLU A 87 -6.29 19.02 0.23
N GLY A 88 -7.17 18.26 -0.44
CA GLY A 88 -7.33 16.82 -0.19
C GLY A 88 -6.26 15.93 -0.85
N VAL A 89 -5.44 16.47 -1.76
CA VAL A 89 -4.39 15.69 -2.41
C VAL A 89 -3.30 15.32 -1.40
N GLY A 90 -3.02 14.02 -1.29
CA GLY A 90 -2.09 13.47 -0.30
C GLY A 90 -2.69 13.26 1.09
N GLN A 91 -3.93 13.64 1.33
CA GLN A 91 -4.61 13.45 2.61
C GLN A 91 -5.37 12.11 2.68
N ASN A 92 -5.81 11.74 3.90
CA ASN A 92 -6.59 10.52 4.16
C ASN A 92 -5.87 9.21 3.78
N PHE A 93 -4.55 9.18 3.90
CA PHE A 93 -3.80 7.94 3.68
C PHE A 93 -4.28 6.86 4.66
N GLN A 94 -4.57 5.69 4.12
CA GLN A 94 -5.01 4.52 4.86
C GLN A 94 -4.33 3.30 4.26
N ASP A 95 -3.96 2.37 5.10
CA ASP A 95 -3.43 1.08 4.67
C ASP A 95 -3.85 0.01 5.68
N HIS A 96 -3.82 -1.25 5.28
CA HIS A 96 -4.01 -2.37 6.19
C HIS A 96 -2.85 -2.43 7.17
N ILE A 97 -3.18 -2.59 8.46
CA ILE A 97 -2.18 -2.76 9.50
C ILE A 97 -2.01 -4.25 9.74
N LEU A 98 -0.80 -4.72 9.52
CA LEU A 98 -0.42 -6.11 9.67
C LEU A 98 0.65 -6.25 10.74
N LEU A 99 0.45 -7.18 11.67
CA LEU A 99 1.40 -7.57 12.69
C LEU A 99 1.83 -9.02 12.49
N GLY A 100 3.07 -9.24 12.08
CA GLY A 100 3.75 -10.53 12.20
C GLY A 100 4.19 -10.76 13.65
N GLY A 101 4.20 -12.00 14.10
CA GLY A 101 4.69 -12.34 15.45
C GLY A 101 3.81 -13.28 16.27
N CYS A 102 2.58 -13.56 15.87
CA CYS A 102 1.87 -14.74 16.36
C CYS A 102 2.43 -15.96 15.61
N MET A 103 3.51 -16.52 16.12
CA MET A 103 4.36 -17.49 15.43
C MET A 103 4.44 -18.78 16.21
N TRP A 104 4.45 -19.90 15.49
CA TRP A 104 4.64 -21.24 16.02
C TRP A 104 5.72 -21.96 15.23
N GLU A 105 6.64 -22.60 15.92
CA GLU A 105 7.64 -23.47 15.32
C GLU A 105 6.98 -24.77 14.86
N TYR A 106 7.30 -25.22 13.65
CA TYR A 106 6.80 -26.49 13.15
C TYR A 106 7.33 -27.66 14.00
N VAL A 107 6.45 -28.57 14.41
CA VAL A 107 6.85 -29.87 15.03
C VAL A 107 7.66 -30.70 14.03
N THR A 108 7.21 -30.72 12.79
CA THR A 108 7.93 -31.30 11.65
C THR A 108 7.97 -30.23 10.53
N PRO A 109 9.15 -29.74 10.17
CA PRO A 109 9.25 -28.74 9.10
C PRO A 109 8.68 -29.25 7.79
N GLU A 110 7.75 -28.47 7.22
CA GLU A 110 7.20 -28.72 5.88
C GLU A 110 7.58 -27.56 4.95
N PRO A 111 7.82 -27.85 3.67
CA PRO A 111 8.04 -26.78 2.70
C PRO A 111 6.76 -25.97 2.51
N GLY A 112 6.88 -24.64 2.42
CA GLY A 112 5.77 -23.76 2.08
C GLY A 112 5.16 -24.15 0.72
N ARG A 113 3.84 -24.06 0.62
CA ARG A 113 3.07 -24.42 -0.56
C ARG A 113 2.65 -23.15 -1.31
N ASN A 114 2.47 -23.28 -2.63
CA ASN A 114 2.03 -22.19 -3.50
C ASN A 114 2.82 -20.88 -3.26
N ASN A 115 2.14 -19.84 -2.72
CA ASN A 115 2.75 -18.55 -2.36
C ASN A 115 3.05 -18.44 -0.85
N SER A 116 2.98 -19.54 -0.11
CA SER A 116 3.18 -19.62 1.35
C SER A 116 2.17 -18.79 2.18
N ALA A 117 1.01 -18.48 1.61
CA ALA A 117 -0.08 -17.76 2.27
C ALA A 117 -1.41 -18.48 1.94
N GLU A 118 -1.63 -19.63 2.63
CA GLU A 118 -2.63 -20.62 2.21
C GLU A 118 -4.07 -20.23 2.54
N PHE A 119 -4.31 -19.48 3.61
CA PHE A 119 -5.66 -19.07 3.97
C PHE A 119 -5.71 -17.71 4.66
N THR A 120 -6.86 -17.09 4.56
CA THR A 120 -7.27 -15.90 5.29
C THR A 120 -8.71 -16.02 5.72
N PHE A 121 -9.09 -15.26 6.74
CA PHE A 121 -10.47 -15.17 7.18
C PHE A 121 -10.82 -13.75 7.61
N PHE A 122 -12.11 -13.42 7.59
CA PHE A 122 -12.61 -12.13 8.05
C PHE A 122 -13.35 -12.30 9.36
N TRP A 123 -13.08 -11.39 10.30
CA TRP A 123 -13.72 -11.39 11.62
C TRP A 123 -14.08 -9.97 12.06
N LYS A 124 -14.94 -9.86 13.05
CA LYS A 124 -15.29 -8.58 13.69
C LYS A 124 -14.50 -8.43 14.98
N SER A 125 -13.83 -7.29 15.16
CA SER A 125 -13.18 -6.95 16.43
C SER A 125 -14.21 -6.74 17.54
N ASP A 126 -15.39 -6.24 17.17
CA ASP A 126 -16.57 -6.07 18.04
C ASP A 126 -17.79 -6.71 17.35
N PRO A 127 -18.55 -7.58 18.04
CA PRO A 127 -19.77 -8.20 17.48
C PRO A 127 -20.81 -7.20 16.99
N ALA A 128 -20.84 -5.98 17.55
CA ALA A 128 -21.75 -4.92 17.15
C ALA A 128 -21.46 -4.32 15.77
N LEU A 129 -20.28 -4.53 15.21
CA LEU A 129 -19.93 -4.03 13.88
C LEU A 129 -20.82 -4.67 12.80
N LYS A 130 -21.23 -3.88 11.83
CA LYS A 130 -22.04 -4.40 10.71
C LYS A 130 -21.24 -5.35 9.80
N THR A 131 -19.96 -5.08 9.60
CA THR A 131 -19.08 -5.82 8.71
C THR A 131 -17.76 -6.14 9.40
N PRO A 132 -17.04 -7.20 9.01
CA PRO A 132 -15.70 -7.49 9.49
C PRO A 132 -14.74 -6.33 9.27
N ASP A 133 -13.82 -6.15 10.21
CA ASP A 133 -12.75 -5.15 10.19
C ASP A 133 -11.37 -5.79 10.40
N LEU A 134 -11.34 -7.10 10.70
CA LEU A 134 -10.12 -7.90 10.83
C LEU A 134 -10.00 -8.87 9.65
N GLN A 135 -8.76 -9.10 9.20
CA GLN A 135 -8.43 -10.11 8.20
C GLN A 135 -7.09 -10.78 8.54
N PRO A 136 -7.01 -11.60 9.56
CA PRO A 136 -5.82 -12.41 9.77
C PRO A 136 -5.59 -13.40 8.63
N PHE A 137 -4.31 -13.74 8.39
CA PHE A 137 -3.95 -14.73 7.39
C PHE A 137 -2.73 -15.54 7.80
N LEU A 138 -2.62 -16.72 7.21
CA LEU A 138 -1.52 -17.64 7.43
C LEU A 138 -0.35 -17.27 6.53
N GLU A 139 0.85 -17.28 7.12
CA GLU A 139 2.12 -17.27 6.41
C GLU A 139 2.90 -18.55 6.81
N GLU A 140 3.31 -19.34 5.84
CA GLU A 140 4.05 -20.59 6.05
C GLU A 140 5.57 -20.39 6.15
N PHE A 141 5.98 -19.23 6.66
CA PHE A 141 7.37 -18.86 6.93
C PHE A 141 7.43 -17.91 8.12
N PRO A 142 8.59 -17.77 8.77
CA PRO A 142 8.73 -16.89 9.94
C PRO A 142 8.68 -15.41 9.50
N TYR A 143 7.47 -14.84 9.49
CA TYR A 143 7.20 -13.45 9.14
C TYR A 143 7.25 -12.57 10.38
N THR A 144 8.24 -11.67 10.44
CA THR A 144 8.43 -10.73 11.56
C THR A 144 9.28 -9.53 11.13
N SER A 145 9.30 -8.46 11.95
CA SER A 145 10.15 -7.31 11.72
C SER A 145 11.62 -7.61 12.03
N GLU A 146 12.54 -6.81 11.47
CA GLU A 146 13.98 -6.89 11.80
C GLU A 146 14.20 -6.70 13.29
N VAL A 147 13.56 -5.72 13.91
CA VAL A 147 13.64 -5.45 15.35
C VAL A 147 13.26 -6.67 16.18
N THR A 148 12.16 -7.34 15.83
CA THR A 148 11.72 -8.56 16.51
C THR A 148 12.73 -9.69 16.30
N ARG A 149 13.27 -9.81 15.09
CA ARG A 149 14.27 -10.82 14.74
C ARG A 149 15.57 -10.66 15.52
N GLU A 150 15.99 -9.43 15.78
CA GLU A 150 17.18 -9.14 16.59
C GLU A 150 16.95 -9.40 18.09
N GLN A 151 15.73 -9.16 18.58
CA GLN A 151 15.40 -9.30 20.01
C GLN A 151 15.05 -10.72 20.44
N TYR A 152 14.56 -11.54 19.52
CA TYR A 152 14.07 -12.88 19.83
C TYR A 152 14.71 -13.92 18.92
N ASN A 153 14.91 -15.10 19.47
CA ASN A 153 15.36 -16.25 18.68
C ASN A 153 14.22 -16.75 17.80
N ILE A 154 14.23 -16.35 16.53
CA ILE A 154 13.20 -16.72 15.57
C ILE A 154 13.50 -18.09 14.98
N PRO A 155 12.57 -19.07 15.07
CA PRO A 155 12.76 -20.39 14.49
C PRO A 155 12.99 -20.34 12.99
N ALA A 156 13.87 -21.22 12.49
CA ALA A 156 14.15 -21.30 11.05
C ALA A 156 12.96 -21.83 10.25
N ALA A 157 12.14 -22.69 10.86
CA ALA A 157 10.93 -23.26 10.29
C ALA A 157 9.74 -22.95 11.20
N ALA A 158 8.88 -22.05 10.77
CA ALA A 158 7.73 -21.61 11.55
C ALA A 158 6.60 -21.16 10.62
N TRP A 159 5.39 -21.15 11.16
CA TRP A 159 4.23 -20.54 10.53
C TRP A 159 3.69 -19.41 11.41
N VAL A 160 3.02 -18.47 10.80
CA VAL A 160 2.54 -17.26 11.44
C VAL A 160 1.06 -17.07 11.13
N LEU A 161 0.26 -16.73 12.13
CA LEU A 161 -1.03 -16.08 11.93
C LEU A 161 -0.80 -14.57 12.06
N ALA A 162 -0.72 -13.90 10.93
CA ALA A 162 -0.49 -12.46 10.88
C ALA A 162 -1.79 -11.73 11.26
N ALA A 163 -1.78 -11.07 12.42
CA ALA A 163 -2.91 -10.30 12.90
C ALA A 163 -3.09 -9.03 12.07
N ALA A 164 -4.28 -8.80 11.50
CA ALA A 164 -4.49 -7.69 10.58
C ALA A 164 -5.79 -6.94 10.84
N ILE A 165 -5.73 -5.61 10.61
CA ILE A 165 -6.88 -4.71 10.51
C ILE A 165 -7.02 -4.29 9.06
N VAL A 166 -8.24 -4.39 8.50
CA VAL A 166 -8.54 -4.01 7.12
C VAL A 166 -9.49 -2.81 7.00
N LYS A 167 -9.93 -2.28 8.13
CA LYS A 167 -10.74 -1.06 8.19
C LYS A 167 -10.20 -0.11 9.26
N PRO A 168 -8.98 0.43 9.09
CA PRO A 168 -8.43 1.36 10.05
C PRO A 168 -9.24 2.65 10.09
N THR A 169 -9.35 3.23 11.28
CA THR A 169 -9.93 4.56 11.52
C THR A 169 -8.87 5.65 11.57
N SER A 170 -7.62 5.29 11.81
CA SER A 170 -6.46 6.18 11.71
C SER A 170 -6.33 6.74 10.29
N ARG A 171 -5.95 8.02 10.22
CA ARG A 171 -5.75 8.72 8.95
C ARG A 171 -4.37 9.35 8.93
N GLY A 172 -3.65 9.06 7.87
CA GLY A 172 -2.37 9.64 7.57
C GLY A 172 -2.40 10.58 6.38
N HIS A 173 -1.23 10.96 5.95
CA HIS A 173 -1.05 11.80 4.77
C HIS A 173 0.29 11.50 4.13
N LEU A 174 0.47 11.99 2.91
CA LEU A 174 1.75 12.02 2.23
C LEU A 174 2.04 13.42 1.69
N THR A 175 3.33 13.76 1.62
CA THR A 175 3.84 15.02 1.10
C THR A 175 4.95 14.74 0.09
N LEU A 176 5.39 15.78 -0.61
CA LEU A 176 6.55 15.67 -1.49
C LEU A 176 7.84 15.61 -0.65
N GLY A 177 8.80 14.80 -1.05
CA GLY A 177 10.15 14.82 -0.52
C GLY A 177 11.04 15.86 -1.20
N GLY A 178 10.60 16.38 -2.36
CA GLY A 178 11.27 17.38 -3.17
C GLY A 178 10.48 17.69 -4.43
N SER A 179 11.01 18.58 -5.27
CA SER A 179 10.37 18.97 -6.54
C SER A 179 10.81 18.11 -7.74
N HIS A 180 11.83 17.27 -7.56
CA HIS A 180 12.30 16.42 -8.64
C HIS A 180 11.45 15.13 -8.74
N PRO A 181 11.16 14.63 -9.95
CA PRO A 181 10.37 13.40 -10.12
C PRO A 181 10.94 12.13 -9.47
N ASN A 182 12.23 12.09 -9.18
CA ASN A 182 12.87 10.97 -8.49
C ASN A 182 12.89 11.11 -6.96
N ASP A 183 12.51 12.26 -6.43
CA ASP A 183 12.42 12.44 -4.98
C ASP A 183 11.30 11.56 -4.43
N LYS A 184 11.61 10.74 -3.43
CA LYS A 184 10.63 9.87 -2.81
C LYS A 184 9.63 10.69 -2.00
N PRO A 185 8.33 10.42 -2.10
CA PRO A 185 7.35 11.09 -1.25
C PRO A 185 7.58 10.70 0.23
N LEU A 186 7.24 11.60 1.12
CA LEU A 186 7.22 11.35 2.56
C LEU A 186 5.83 10.86 2.95
N ILE A 187 5.79 9.69 3.57
CA ILE A 187 4.54 9.06 3.98
C ILE A 187 4.44 9.11 5.49
N TYR A 188 3.36 9.69 5.99
CA TYR A 188 3.03 9.77 7.41
C TYR A 188 1.77 8.93 7.64
N PRO A 189 1.91 7.62 7.89
CA PRO A 189 0.78 6.71 7.93
C PRO A 189 -0.13 6.92 9.14
N ASN A 190 0.42 7.44 10.25
CA ASN A 190 -0.29 7.69 11.50
C ASN A 190 -1.05 6.45 12.02
N PHE A 191 -0.48 5.26 11.81
CA PHE A 191 -1.07 3.99 12.21
C PHE A 191 -1.34 3.93 13.72
N LEU A 192 -2.43 3.25 14.10
CA LEU A 192 -2.83 3.03 15.49
C LEU A 192 -3.01 4.33 16.32
N SER A 193 -3.25 5.46 15.66
CA SER A 193 -3.48 6.74 16.32
C SER A 193 -4.85 6.84 16.99
N THR A 194 -5.76 5.91 16.72
CA THR A 194 -7.07 5.83 17.35
C THR A 194 -7.15 4.66 18.32
N GLU A 195 -7.92 4.84 19.39
CA GLU A 195 -8.18 3.78 20.35
C GLU A 195 -8.90 2.57 19.71
N GLN A 196 -9.76 2.86 18.72
CA GLN A 196 -10.48 1.81 17.99
C GLN A 196 -9.53 0.88 17.25
N ASP A 197 -8.54 1.41 16.53
CA ASP A 197 -7.56 0.60 15.80
C ASP A 197 -6.70 -0.23 16.76
N MET A 198 -6.32 0.35 17.89
CA MET A 198 -5.56 -0.34 18.91
C MET A 198 -6.35 -1.51 19.52
N LYS A 199 -7.64 -1.30 19.82
CA LYS A 199 -8.55 -2.37 20.31
C LYS A 199 -8.72 -3.46 19.25
N ALA A 200 -8.96 -3.06 18.00
CA ALA A 200 -9.13 -3.99 16.90
C ALA A 200 -7.88 -4.86 16.68
N LEU A 201 -6.67 -4.26 16.69
CA LEU A 201 -5.43 -5.02 16.54
C LEU A 201 -5.19 -5.97 17.71
N LYS A 202 -5.42 -5.54 18.95
CA LYS A 202 -5.32 -6.41 20.13
C LYS A 202 -6.27 -7.61 20.00
N ARG A 203 -7.53 -7.38 19.60
CA ARG A 203 -8.48 -8.47 19.40
C ARG A 203 -8.04 -9.40 18.27
N SER A 204 -7.47 -8.88 17.19
CA SER A 204 -6.88 -9.70 16.11
C SER A 204 -5.76 -10.61 16.61
N VAL A 205 -4.86 -10.09 17.44
CA VAL A 205 -3.78 -10.87 18.09
C VAL A 205 -4.36 -11.97 19.00
N GLU A 206 -5.37 -11.65 19.81
CA GLU A 206 -6.02 -12.63 20.68
C GLU A 206 -6.62 -13.78 19.86
N ILE A 207 -7.35 -13.49 18.79
CA ILE A 207 -7.94 -14.47 17.89
C ILE A 207 -6.86 -15.35 17.26
N CYS A 208 -5.78 -14.74 16.76
CA CYS A 208 -4.66 -15.48 16.19
C CYS A 208 -4.06 -16.46 17.23
N ARG A 209 -3.87 -16.00 18.47
CA ARG A 209 -3.34 -16.86 19.55
C ARG A 209 -4.32 -17.96 19.96
N GLU A 210 -5.62 -17.66 20.05
CA GLU A 210 -6.67 -18.65 20.33
C GLU A 210 -6.65 -19.77 19.27
N LEU A 211 -6.60 -19.37 17.98
CA LEU A 211 -6.57 -20.32 16.86
C LEU A 211 -5.28 -21.13 16.81
N GLY A 212 -4.12 -20.46 16.84
CA GLY A 212 -2.83 -21.12 16.72
C GLY A 212 -2.52 -22.09 17.88
N ASN A 213 -3.04 -21.82 19.08
CA ASN A 213 -2.93 -22.71 20.23
C ASN A 213 -4.06 -23.75 20.31
N SER A 214 -4.92 -23.82 19.30
CA SER A 214 -6.02 -24.76 19.31
C SER A 214 -5.53 -26.20 19.15
N ARG A 215 -6.31 -27.18 19.68
CA ARG A 215 -6.00 -28.60 19.52
C ARG A 215 -5.85 -29.06 18.08
N HIS A 216 -6.47 -28.33 17.13
CA HIS A 216 -6.46 -28.68 15.71
C HIS A 216 -5.18 -28.26 15.00
N LEU A 217 -4.52 -27.19 15.46
CA LEU A 217 -3.25 -26.71 14.89
C LEU A 217 -2.02 -27.18 15.68
N LYS A 218 -2.23 -27.75 16.88
CA LYS A 218 -1.15 -28.27 17.71
C LYS A 218 -0.23 -29.32 17.05
N PRO A 219 -0.70 -30.18 16.11
CA PRO A 219 0.18 -31.14 15.44
C PRO A 219 1.16 -30.50 14.43
N TYR A 220 0.96 -29.28 14.04
CA TYR A 220 1.81 -28.53 13.12
C TYR A 220 2.80 -27.66 13.87
#